data_1857d2eabbbdae5cac9c52d46f352cf9
#
_entry.id   1857d2eabbbdae5cac9c52d46f352cf9
#
_cell.length_a   1.000
_cell.length_b   1.000
_cell.length_c   1.000
_cell.angle_alpha   90.00
_cell.angle_beta   90.00
_cell.angle_gamma   90.00
#
_symmetry.space_group_name_H-M   'P 1'
#
loop_
_entity.id
_entity.type
_entity.pdbx_description
1 polymer ?
#
loop_
_entity_poly.entity_id
_entity_poly.type
_entity_poly.pdbx_seq_one_letter_code
_entity_poly.pdbx_strand_id
1 'polypeptide(L)'
;MRGKALAFLVFVALWLDGSFYPLILLPILFVLLYERESLGKIGLGGSGLSRSLLLGAGVGTAVSAIYYPIFVHYLSRRTWEGLGLFALFTDLVWYPLYEEVAYRGFFLGSFADPGEGFSGRNLALNLVQALFFVLVHQNHIRAGLWLLLIPVFALGLAMGLVFLRTRNIAGCVLGHSLVNGVAMTFRILTMGTG
;
A
#
# COMPACT_ATOMS: atom_id res chain seq x y z
N MET A 1 1.52 26.38 -7.35
CA MET A 1 2.17 26.03 -6.05
C MET A 1 1.17 25.72 -4.93
N ARG A 2 0.10 26.52 -4.74
CA ARG A 2 -0.88 26.34 -3.63
C ARG A 2 -1.56 24.96 -3.62
N GLY A 3 -1.93 24.40 -4.78
CA GLY A 3 -2.56 23.08 -4.86
C GLY A 3 -1.67 21.93 -4.37
N LYS A 4 -0.37 21.95 -4.69
CA LYS A 4 0.55 20.89 -4.23
C LYS A 4 0.82 20.97 -2.73
N ALA A 5 0.86 22.15 -2.12
CA ALA A 5 0.97 22.30 -0.68
C ALA A 5 -0.26 21.73 0.04
N LEU A 6 -1.45 22.01 -0.48
CA LEU A 6 -2.70 21.47 0.06
C LEU A 6 -2.80 19.94 -0.12
N ALA A 7 -2.40 19.42 -1.30
CA ALA A 7 -2.30 17.96 -1.51
C ALA A 7 -1.35 17.30 -0.50
N PHE A 8 -0.22 17.93 -0.20
CA PHE A 8 0.70 17.42 0.81
C PHE A 8 0.08 17.42 2.22
N LEU A 9 -0.66 18.47 2.60
CA LEU A 9 -1.37 18.51 3.87
C LEU A 9 -2.45 17.43 3.98
N VAL A 10 -3.20 17.18 2.89
CA VAL A 10 -4.17 16.07 2.83
C VAL A 10 -3.45 14.73 3.00
N PHE A 11 -2.30 14.53 2.33
CA PHE A 11 -1.50 13.31 2.50
C PHE A 11 -1.01 13.14 3.94
N VAL A 12 -0.49 14.21 4.57
CA VAL A 12 -0.05 14.16 5.98
C VAL A 12 -1.20 13.83 6.92
N ALA A 13 -2.41 14.37 6.68
CA ALA A 13 -3.59 14.03 7.46
C ALA A 13 -3.93 12.52 7.34
N LEU A 14 -3.88 11.96 6.12
CA LEU A 14 -4.06 10.52 5.91
C LEU A 14 -2.96 9.69 6.61
N TRP A 15 -1.73 10.16 6.55
CA TRP A 15 -0.59 9.49 7.16
C TRP A 15 -0.65 9.48 8.69
N LEU A 16 -1.19 10.54 9.30
CA LEU A 16 -1.39 10.64 10.75
C LEU A 16 -2.64 9.91 11.24
N ASP A 17 -3.56 9.55 10.32
CA ASP A 17 -4.78 8.82 10.66
C ASP A 17 -4.46 7.37 11.03
N GLY A 18 -4.38 7.09 12.32
CA GLY A 18 -4.18 5.73 12.84
C GLY A 18 -5.44 4.85 12.79
N SER A 19 -6.62 5.40 12.47
CA SER A 19 -7.90 4.68 12.49
C SER A 19 -8.30 4.06 11.16
N PHE A 20 -7.70 4.51 10.06
CA PHE A 20 -7.90 4.01 8.69
C PHE A 20 -9.34 4.05 8.16
N TYR A 21 -10.25 4.90 8.69
CA TYR A 21 -11.66 4.80 8.31
C TYR A 21 -12.19 5.95 7.47
N PRO A 22 -12.60 7.10 8.01
CA PRO A 22 -13.34 8.08 7.22
C PRO A 22 -12.42 8.89 6.28
N LEU A 23 -11.15 9.02 6.59
CA LEU A 23 -10.24 9.91 5.87
C LEU A 23 -9.89 9.44 4.45
N ILE A 24 -10.20 8.17 4.08
CA ILE A 24 -10.04 7.70 2.69
C ILE A 24 -10.85 8.53 1.68
N LEU A 25 -11.91 9.18 2.14
CA LEU A 25 -12.70 10.07 1.29
C LEU A 25 -11.99 11.39 0.97
N LEU A 26 -11.04 11.84 1.80
CA LEU A 26 -10.35 13.11 1.59
C LEU A 26 -9.62 13.20 0.24
N PRO A 27 -8.79 12.22 -0.18
CA PRO A 27 -8.14 12.27 -1.48
C PRO A 27 -9.15 12.24 -2.63
N ILE A 28 -10.24 11.50 -2.49
CA ILE A 28 -11.30 11.41 -3.49
C ILE A 28 -11.98 12.77 -3.63
N LEU A 29 -12.43 13.37 -2.52
CA LEU A 29 -13.07 14.68 -2.49
C LEU A 29 -12.12 15.79 -2.94
N PHE A 30 -10.84 15.73 -2.54
CA PHE A 30 -9.83 16.68 -2.97
C PHE A 30 -9.66 16.67 -4.49
N VAL A 31 -9.52 15.50 -5.10
CA VAL A 31 -9.37 15.39 -6.56
C VAL A 31 -10.62 15.83 -7.29
N LEU A 32 -11.81 15.40 -6.86
CA LEU A 32 -13.07 15.71 -7.54
C LEU A 32 -13.50 17.17 -7.35
N LEU A 33 -13.42 17.70 -6.13
CA LEU A 33 -14.03 19.00 -5.80
C LEU A 33 -13.03 20.15 -5.88
N TYR A 34 -11.79 19.95 -5.42
CA TYR A 34 -10.78 21.00 -5.41
C TYR A 34 -9.99 21.05 -6.71
N GLU A 35 -9.43 19.92 -7.15
CA GLU A 35 -8.67 19.87 -8.40
C GLU A 35 -9.56 19.80 -9.65
N ARG A 36 -10.82 19.37 -9.50
CA ARG A 36 -11.80 19.14 -10.59
C ARG A 36 -11.29 18.16 -11.65
N GLU A 37 -10.54 17.16 -11.20
CA GLU A 37 -9.96 16.11 -12.03
C GLU A 37 -10.76 14.80 -11.89
N SER A 38 -10.54 13.87 -12.81
CA SER A 38 -11.14 12.54 -12.74
C SER A 38 -10.42 11.66 -11.71
N LEU A 39 -11.12 10.66 -11.18
CA LEU A 39 -10.53 9.66 -10.29
C LEU A 39 -9.42 8.82 -10.97
N GLY A 40 -9.32 8.85 -12.30
CA GLY A 40 -8.19 8.30 -13.04
C GLY A 40 -6.84 8.88 -12.63
N LYS A 41 -6.81 10.14 -12.15
CA LYS A 41 -5.59 10.78 -11.62
C LYS A 41 -4.98 10.00 -10.46
N ILE A 42 -5.82 9.49 -9.56
CA ILE A 42 -5.42 8.67 -8.41
C ILE A 42 -5.51 7.16 -8.70
N GLY A 43 -5.60 6.78 -9.98
CA GLY A 43 -5.58 5.39 -10.41
C GLY A 43 -6.88 4.61 -10.17
N LEU A 44 -7.98 5.28 -9.84
CA LEU A 44 -9.32 4.69 -9.70
C LEU A 44 -10.09 4.73 -11.04
N GLY A 45 -9.40 4.48 -12.15
CA GLY A 45 -9.98 4.42 -13.50
C GLY A 45 -9.77 3.07 -14.16
N GLY A 46 -10.48 2.82 -15.27
CA GLY A 46 -10.38 1.57 -16.02
C GLY A 46 -9.13 1.43 -16.89
N SER A 47 -8.42 2.51 -17.16
CA SER A 47 -7.21 2.48 -17.99
C SER A 47 -6.09 1.70 -17.30
N GLY A 48 -5.39 0.85 -18.06
CA GLY A 48 -4.28 0.05 -17.55
C GLY A 48 -4.64 -1.06 -16.57
N LEU A 49 -5.93 -1.34 -16.33
CA LEU A 49 -6.43 -2.29 -15.33
C LEU A 49 -5.79 -3.68 -15.46
N SER A 50 -5.91 -4.34 -16.62
CA SER A 50 -5.38 -5.70 -16.82
C SER A 50 -3.88 -5.77 -16.60
N ARG A 51 -3.15 -4.78 -17.12
CA ARG A 51 -1.69 -4.68 -16.93
C ARG A 51 -1.33 -4.45 -15.47
N SER A 52 -2.09 -3.60 -14.77
CA SER A 52 -1.90 -3.33 -13.35
C SER A 52 -2.09 -4.61 -12.53
N LEU A 53 -3.19 -5.35 -12.77
CA LEU A 53 -3.48 -6.61 -12.08
C LEU A 53 -2.37 -7.66 -12.30
N LEU A 54 -1.92 -7.84 -13.55
CA LEU A 54 -0.84 -8.79 -13.85
C LEU A 54 0.47 -8.43 -13.17
N LEU A 55 0.88 -7.16 -13.25
CA LEU A 55 2.12 -6.70 -12.61
C LEU A 55 2.00 -6.75 -11.08
N GLY A 56 0.87 -6.34 -10.53
CA GLY A 56 0.63 -6.37 -9.09
C GLY A 56 0.63 -7.78 -8.53
N ALA A 57 -0.05 -8.72 -9.20
CA ALA A 57 -0.04 -10.14 -8.81
C ALA A 57 1.38 -10.71 -8.87
N GLY A 58 2.13 -10.48 -9.96
CA GLY A 58 3.51 -10.95 -10.10
C GLY A 58 4.44 -10.39 -9.02
N VAL A 59 4.36 -9.09 -8.77
CA VAL A 59 5.17 -8.42 -7.73
C VAL A 59 4.77 -8.90 -6.34
N GLY A 60 3.48 -8.97 -6.02
CA GLY A 60 3.00 -9.45 -4.72
C GLY A 60 3.45 -10.87 -4.44
N THR A 61 3.36 -11.76 -5.43
CA THR A 61 3.86 -13.15 -5.34
C THR A 61 5.38 -13.18 -5.14
N ALA A 62 6.15 -12.39 -5.90
CA ALA A 62 7.60 -12.34 -5.78
C ALA A 62 8.05 -11.82 -4.40
N VAL A 63 7.44 -10.74 -3.90
CA VAL A 63 7.71 -10.21 -2.56
C VAL A 63 7.38 -11.27 -1.49
N SER A 64 6.22 -11.93 -1.60
CA SER A 64 5.83 -13.00 -0.67
C SER A 64 6.84 -14.16 -0.67
N ALA A 65 7.28 -14.61 -1.86
CA ALA A 65 8.23 -15.72 -1.99
C ALA A 65 9.62 -15.36 -1.44
N ILE A 66 10.15 -14.17 -1.79
CA ILE A 66 11.49 -13.73 -1.37
C ILE A 66 11.57 -13.54 0.14
N TYR A 67 10.52 -12.96 0.73
CA TYR A 67 10.50 -12.64 2.16
C TYR A 67 9.78 -13.68 3.02
N TYR A 68 9.38 -14.81 2.42
CA TYR A 68 8.74 -15.92 3.13
C TYR A 68 9.49 -16.35 4.41
N PRO A 69 10.85 -16.53 4.43
CA PRO A 69 11.57 -16.88 5.63
C PRO A 69 11.41 -15.89 6.79
N ILE A 70 11.31 -14.59 6.47
CA ILE A 70 11.08 -13.56 7.49
C ILE A 70 9.66 -13.70 8.07
N PHE A 71 8.65 -13.92 7.23
CA PHE A 71 7.29 -14.16 7.70
C PHE A 71 7.21 -15.39 8.60
N VAL A 72 7.81 -16.52 8.18
CA VAL A 72 7.89 -17.75 8.99
C VAL A 72 8.53 -17.45 10.34
N HIS A 73 9.70 -16.82 10.35
CA HIS A 73 10.47 -16.58 11.57
C HIS A 73 9.69 -15.76 12.62
N TYR A 74 8.96 -14.73 12.20
CA TYR A 74 8.26 -13.85 13.13
C TYR A 74 6.82 -14.27 13.41
N LEU A 75 6.10 -14.79 12.43
CA LEU A 75 4.68 -15.08 12.57
C LEU A 75 4.44 -16.41 13.30
N SER A 76 5.34 -17.40 13.16
CA SER A 76 5.25 -18.67 13.88
C SER A 76 5.45 -18.56 15.40
N ARG A 77 6.01 -17.45 15.86
CA ARG A 77 6.30 -17.23 17.29
C ARG A 77 5.22 -16.44 18.04
N ARG A 78 4.16 -16.03 17.37
CA ARG A 78 3.06 -15.27 17.97
C ARG A 78 1.89 -16.19 18.30
N THR A 79 1.41 -16.11 19.55
CA THR A 79 0.07 -16.54 19.90
C THR A 79 -0.94 -15.55 19.31
N TRP A 80 -1.89 -16.04 18.54
CA TRP A 80 -2.89 -15.22 17.89
C TRP A 80 -4.25 -15.51 18.49
N GLU A 81 -4.91 -14.49 19.02
CA GLU A 81 -6.33 -14.59 19.36
C GLU A 81 -7.15 -14.69 18.06
N GLY A 82 -8.28 -15.40 18.12
CA GLY A 82 -9.07 -15.86 16.97
C GLY A 82 -9.24 -14.88 15.81
N LEU A 83 -9.12 -15.37 14.59
CA LEU A 83 -9.34 -14.62 13.34
C LEU A 83 -10.84 -14.59 13.03
N GLY A 84 -11.48 -13.45 13.32
CA GLY A 84 -12.84 -13.17 12.85
C GLY A 84 -12.87 -12.76 11.38
N LEU A 85 -14.03 -12.92 10.72
CA LEU A 85 -14.26 -12.48 9.34
C LEU A 85 -13.93 -10.98 9.14
N PHE A 86 -14.15 -10.17 10.17
CA PHE A 86 -13.83 -8.74 10.14
C PHE A 86 -12.32 -8.49 10.04
N ALA A 87 -11.51 -9.24 10.78
CA ALA A 87 -10.04 -9.13 10.71
C ALA A 87 -9.53 -9.56 9.33
N LEU A 88 -10.09 -10.65 8.76
CA LEU A 88 -9.77 -11.07 7.40
C LEU A 88 -10.10 -9.98 6.37
N PHE A 89 -11.29 -9.40 6.46
CA PHE A 89 -11.69 -8.32 5.56
C PHE A 89 -10.76 -7.09 5.69
N THR A 90 -10.47 -6.67 6.91
CA THR A 90 -9.60 -5.51 7.13
C THR A 90 -8.18 -5.73 6.61
N ASP A 91 -7.57 -6.87 6.89
CA ASP A 91 -6.19 -7.14 6.50
C ASP A 91 -6.03 -7.46 5.01
N LEU A 92 -7.03 -8.10 4.38
CA LEU A 92 -6.94 -8.51 2.98
C LEU A 92 -7.53 -7.51 1.99
N VAL A 93 -8.45 -6.66 2.44
CA VAL A 93 -9.18 -5.74 1.53
C VAL A 93 -9.02 -4.30 1.98
N TRP A 94 -9.40 -4.00 3.21
CA TRP A 94 -9.54 -2.61 3.64
C TRP A 94 -8.20 -1.89 3.79
N TYR A 95 -7.24 -2.45 4.53
CA TYR A 95 -5.92 -1.83 4.69
C TYR A 95 -5.16 -1.72 3.36
N PRO A 96 -5.07 -2.77 2.51
CA PRO A 96 -4.49 -2.63 1.19
C PRO A 96 -5.16 -1.53 0.37
N LEU A 97 -6.50 -1.47 0.33
CA LEU A 97 -7.20 -0.43 -0.42
C LEU A 97 -6.87 0.98 0.11
N TYR A 98 -6.99 1.19 1.42
CA TYR A 98 -6.71 2.47 2.06
C TYR A 98 -5.27 2.95 1.78
N GLU A 99 -4.30 2.08 2.04
CA GLU A 99 -2.89 2.41 1.89
C GLU A 99 -2.52 2.64 0.42
N GLU A 100 -3.03 1.83 -0.51
CA GLU A 100 -2.74 2.05 -1.92
C GLU A 100 -3.40 3.33 -2.47
N VAL A 101 -4.61 3.68 -2.01
CA VAL A 101 -5.24 4.97 -2.33
C VAL A 101 -4.40 6.12 -1.80
N ALA A 102 -3.92 6.05 -0.55
CA ALA A 102 -3.16 7.13 0.07
C ALA A 102 -1.76 7.31 -0.56
N TYR A 103 -1.00 6.23 -0.68
CA TYR A 103 0.42 6.31 -1.06
C TYR A 103 0.63 6.30 -2.56
N ARG A 104 -0.01 5.40 -3.30
CA ARG A 104 0.17 5.28 -4.76
C ARG A 104 -0.82 6.15 -5.49
N GLY A 105 -2.10 6.01 -5.18
CA GLY A 105 -3.14 6.80 -5.80
C GLY A 105 -2.94 8.29 -5.56
N PHE A 106 -3.01 8.71 -4.32
CA PHE A 106 -3.04 10.13 -4.00
C PHE A 106 -1.65 10.77 -4.01
N PHE A 107 -0.67 10.23 -3.26
CA PHE A 107 0.65 10.84 -3.22
C PHE A 107 1.34 10.82 -4.59
N LEU A 108 1.57 9.64 -5.18
CA LEU A 108 2.21 9.58 -6.49
C LEU A 108 1.32 10.19 -7.58
N GLY A 109 0.00 10.02 -7.51
CA GLY A 109 -0.95 10.64 -8.46
C GLY A 109 -0.89 12.16 -8.49
N SER A 110 -0.65 12.81 -7.32
CA SER A 110 -0.58 14.28 -7.21
C SER A 110 0.80 14.85 -7.49
N PHE A 111 1.88 14.12 -7.20
CA PHE A 111 3.24 14.66 -7.24
C PHE A 111 4.08 14.15 -8.41
N ALA A 112 3.89 12.90 -8.85
CA ALA A 112 4.62 12.33 -9.98
C ALA A 112 4.03 12.81 -11.32
N ASP A 113 4.93 13.01 -12.30
CA ASP A 113 4.53 13.36 -13.65
C ASP A 113 4.10 12.11 -14.43
N PRO A 114 2.84 12.04 -14.92
CA PRO A 114 2.36 10.87 -15.66
C PRO A 114 3.08 10.68 -17.01
N GLY A 115 3.59 11.73 -17.62
CA GLY A 115 4.30 11.69 -18.91
C GLY A 115 5.74 11.20 -18.80
N GLU A 116 6.36 11.29 -17.61
CA GLU A 116 7.79 11.01 -17.43
C GLU A 116 8.09 9.55 -17.02
N GLY A 117 7.08 8.70 -16.77
CA GLY A 117 7.27 7.30 -16.41
C GLY A 117 8.27 7.11 -15.25
N PHE A 118 9.39 6.44 -15.50
CA PHE A 118 10.46 6.17 -14.52
C PHE A 118 11.56 7.24 -14.51
N SER A 119 11.22 8.52 -14.67
CA SER A 119 12.21 9.61 -14.51
C SER A 119 12.84 9.59 -13.11
N GLY A 120 14.03 10.18 -12.99
CA GLY A 120 14.72 10.29 -11.71
C GLY A 120 13.86 10.98 -10.64
N ARG A 121 13.06 11.99 -11.03
CA ARG A 121 12.11 12.68 -10.14
C ARG A 121 11.01 11.72 -9.65
N ASN A 122 10.38 10.98 -10.56
CA ASN A 122 9.31 10.05 -10.20
C ASN A 122 9.83 8.89 -9.34
N LEU A 123 11.05 8.42 -9.60
CA LEU A 123 11.71 7.40 -8.78
C LEU A 123 12.05 7.93 -7.38
N ALA A 124 12.52 9.19 -7.28
CA ALA A 124 12.75 9.83 -5.98
C ALA A 124 11.44 10.00 -5.18
N LEU A 125 10.34 10.40 -5.83
CA LEU A 125 9.02 10.46 -5.19
C LEU A 125 8.53 9.08 -4.75
N ASN A 126 8.80 8.04 -5.55
CA ASN A 126 8.50 6.67 -5.17
C ASN A 126 9.31 6.21 -3.94
N LEU A 127 10.57 6.58 -3.85
CA LEU A 127 11.39 6.32 -2.65
C LEU A 127 10.82 7.04 -1.43
N VAL A 128 10.47 8.32 -1.56
CA VAL A 128 9.89 9.13 -0.47
C VAL A 128 8.59 8.50 0.03
N GLN A 129 7.65 8.12 -0.87
CA GLN A 129 6.41 7.49 -0.44
C GLN A 129 6.65 6.13 0.24
N ALA A 130 7.64 5.33 -0.22
CA ALA A 130 7.98 4.06 0.41
C ALA A 130 8.56 4.25 1.81
N LEU A 131 9.32 5.30 2.05
CA LEU A 131 9.80 5.66 3.40
C LEU A 131 8.64 6.07 4.32
N PHE A 132 7.69 6.90 3.85
CA PHE A 132 6.48 7.20 4.61
C PHE A 132 5.66 5.94 4.91
N PHE A 133 5.59 5.02 3.95
CA PHE A 133 4.91 3.74 4.12
C PHE A 133 5.55 2.86 5.20
N VAL A 134 6.88 2.83 5.29
CA VAL A 134 7.60 2.13 6.38
C VAL A 134 7.35 2.82 7.72
N LEU A 135 7.40 4.15 7.77
CA LEU A 135 7.27 4.90 9.01
C LEU A 135 5.90 4.69 9.69
N VAL A 136 4.83 4.48 8.93
CA VAL A 136 3.51 4.16 9.53
C VAL A 136 3.51 2.78 10.21
N HIS A 137 4.41 1.88 9.81
CA HIS A 137 4.55 0.53 10.38
C HIS A 137 5.46 0.48 11.63
N GLN A 138 5.70 1.61 12.31
CA GLN A 138 6.52 1.68 13.53
C GLN A 138 6.09 0.71 14.64
N ASN A 139 4.83 0.26 14.63
CA ASN A 139 4.35 -0.75 15.58
C ASN A 139 5.11 -2.08 15.45
N HIS A 140 5.65 -2.42 14.27
CA HIS A 140 6.53 -3.59 14.11
C HIS A 140 7.83 -3.42 14.90
N ILE A 141 8.40 -2.20 14.93
CA ILE A 141 9.61 -1.89 15.73
C ILE A 141 9.29 -2.07 17.21
N ARG A 142 8.20 -1.47 17.69
CA ARG A 142 7.77 -1.56 19.11
C ARG A 142 7.48 -3.00 19.53
N ALA A 143 7.04 -3.84 18.60
CA ALA A 143 6.78 -5.26 18.83
C ALA A 143 8.03 -6.16 18.66
N GLY A 144 9.23 -5.60 18.44
CA GLY A 144 10.44 -6.37 18.18
C GLY A 144 10.50 -7.05 16.79
N LEU A 145 9.65 -6.63 15.85
CA LEU A 145 9.49 -7.23 14.53
C LEU A 145 10.15 -6.39 13.42
N TRP A 146 11.23 -5.72 13.74
CA TRP A 146 11.87 -4.74 12.86
C TRP A 146 12.29 -5.28 11.49
N LEU A 147 12.63 -6.60 11.39
CA LEU A 147 12.94 -7.21 10.09
C LEU A 147 11.74 -7.25 9.13
N LEU A 148 10.50 -7.19 9.64
CA LEU A 148 9.31 -7.06 8.78
C LEU A 148 9.26 -5.73 8.02
N LEU A 149 10.01 -4.72 8.45
CA LEU A 149 10.11 -3.46 7.69
C LEU A 149 10.82 -3.62 6.35
N ILE A 150 11.65 -4.68 6.18
CA ILE A 150 12.33 -4.96 4.90
C ILE A 150 11.30 -5.32 3.82
N PRO A 151 10.44 -6.36 4.00
CA PRO A 151 9.39 -6.64 3.03
C PRO A 151 8.37 -5.50 2.88
N VAL A 152 8.06 -4.74 3.95
CA VAL A 152 7.19 -3.57 3.87
C VAL A 152 7.80 -2.51 2.94
N PHE A 153 9.08 -2.20 3.09
CA PHE A 153 9.78 -1.25 2.22
C PHE A 153 9.84 -1.75 0.77
N ALA A 154 10.20 -3.02 0.57
CA ALA A 154 10.26 -3.64 -0.76
C ALA A 154 8.89 -3.59 -1.47
N LEU A 155 7.81 -3.93 -0.75
CA LEU A 155 6.45 -3.82 -1.23
C LEU A 155 6.11 -2.35 -1.58
N GLY A 156 6.47 -1.43 -0.68
CA GLY A 156 6.30 0.01 -0.87
C GLY A 156 6.86 0.51 -2.19
N LEU A 157 8.14 0.20 -2.45
CA LEU A 157 8.82 0.57 -3.68
C LEU A 157 8.23 -0.13 -4.91
N ALA A 158 8.01 -1.44 -4.83
CA ALA A 158 7.58 -2.23 -5.97
C ALA A 158 6.15 -1.87 -6.43
N MET A 159 5.21 -1.65 -5.49
CA MET A 159 3.86 -1.19 -5.83
C MET A 159 3.87 0.23 -6.39
N GLY A 160 4.76 1.11 -5.91
CA GLY A 160 4.95 2.42 -6.52
C GLY A 160 5.43 2.34 -7.97
N LEU A 161 6.33 1.41 -8.31
CA LEU A 161 6.74 1.16 -9.71
C LEU A 161 5.58 0.63 -10.55
N VAL A 162 4.75 -0.28 -10.02
CA VAL A 162 3.53 -0.76 -10.70
C VAL A 162 2.61 0.42 -11.00
N PHE A 163 2.37 1.31 -10.02
CA PHE A 163 1.54 2.50 -10.22
C PHE A 163 2.14 3.47 -11.25
N LEU A 164 3.43 3.80 -11.16
CA LEU A 164 4.09 4.69 -12.13
C LEU A 164 3.99 4.14 -13.56
N ARG A 165 4.00 2.82 -13.72
CA ARG A 165 3.91 2.15 -15.02
C ARG A 165 2.50 2.06 -15.58
N THR A 166 1.49 1.90 -14.71
CA THR A 166 0.13 1.57 -15.12
C THR A 166 -0.87 2.69 -14.88
N ARG A 167 -0.56 3.61 -13.98
CA ARG A 167 -1.46 4.68 -13.48
C ARG A 167 -2.80 4.13 -12.98
N ASN A 168 -2.77 2.90 -12.40
CA ASN A 168 -3.93 2.20 -11.89
C ASN A 168 -3.56 1.46 -10.59
N ILE A 169 -4.34 1.65 -9.53
CA ILE A 169 -4.05 1.09 -8.20
C ILE A 169 -4.55 -0.34 -8.01
N ALA A 170 -5.40 -0.86 -8.90
CA ALA A 170 -6.01 -2.19 -8.70
C ALA A 170 -4.97 -3.30 -8.53
N GLY A 171 -3.87 -3.26 -9.32
CA GLY A 171 -2.78 -4.20 -9.16
C GLY A 171 -1.99 -3.99 -7.88
N CYS A 172 -1.84 -2.72 -7.45
CA CYS A 172 -1.17 -2.43 -6.18
C CYS A 172 -1.97 -3.01 -5.00
N VAL A 173 -3.29 -2.81 -5.00
CA VAL A 173 -4.19 -3.41 -4.00
C VAL A 173 -4.11 -4.93 -4.04
N LEU A 174 -4.19 -5.56 -5.22
CA LEU A 174 -4.11 -7.02 -5.37
C LEU A 174 -2.77 -7.56 -4.85
N GLY A 175 -1.65 -6.96 -5.26
CA GLY A 175 -0.32 -7.40 -4.85
C GLY A 175 -0.10 -7.24 -3.34
N HIS A 176 -0.58 -6.16 -2.76
CA HIS A 176 -0.55 -5.92 -1.32
C HIS A 176 -1.41 -6.95 -0.56
N SER A 177 -2.64 -7.20 -1.05
CA SER A 177 -3.53 -8.22 -0.49
C SER A 177 -2.92 -9.61 -0.53
N LEU A 178 -2.18 -9.96 -1.58
CA LEU A 178 -1.46 -11.24 -1.68
C LEU A 178 -0.37 -11.36 -0.60
N VAL A 179 0.40 -10.31 -0.35
CA VAL A 179 1.43 -10.31 0.70
C VAL A 179 0.79 -10.46 2.08
N ASN A 180 -0.27 -9.72 2.36
CA ASN A 180 -1.02 -9.86 3.61
C ASN A 180 -1.68 -11.24 3.72
N GLY A 181 -2.17 -11.82 2.61
CA GLY A 181 -2.76 -13.15 2.55
C GLY A 181 -1.78 -14.25 2.92
N VAL A 182 -0.52 -14.15 2.50
CA VAL A 182 0.53 -15.10 2.91
C VAL A 182 0.77 -15.00 4.42
N ALA A 183 0.91 -13.79 4.96
CA ALA A 183 1.05 -13.58 6.40
C ALA A 183 -0.15 -14.15 7.19
N MET A 184 -1.37 -13.94 6.67
CA MET A 184 -2.61 -14.41 7.29
C MET A 184 -2.75 -15.94 7.23
N THR A 185 -2.40 -16.57 6.10
CA THR A 185 -2.40 -18.03 5.96
C THR A 185 -1.48 -18.68 7.00
N PHE A 186 -0.32 -18.08 7.23
CA PHE A 186 0.62 -18.51 8.26
C PHE A 186 -0.01 -18.44 9.67
N ARG A 187 -0.73 -17.34 9.97
CA ARG A 187 -1.48 -17.22 11.23
C ARG A 187 -2.44 -18.39 11.41
N ILE A 188 -3.26 -18.69 10.38
CA ILE A 188 -4.27 -19.75 10.44
C ILE A 188 -3.63 -21.13 10.67
N LEU A 189 -2.55 -21.45 9.94
CA LEU A 189 -1.88 -22.75 10.05
C LEU A 189 -1.21 -22.96 11.40
N THR A 190 -0.72 -21.91 12.05
CA THR A 190 -0.06 -22.01 13.37
C THR A 190 -1.03 -22.01 14.54
N MET A 191 -2.29 -21.55 14.34
CA MET A 191 -3.33 -21.59 15.37
C MET A 191 -3.87 -23.00 15.66
N GLY A 192 -3.76 -23.93 14.70
CA GLY A 192 -4.26 -25.32 14.85
C GLY A 192 -3.28 -26.30 15.49
N THR A 193 -2.08 -25.85 15.88
CA THR A 193 -0.98 -26.70 16.36
C THR A 193 -0.61 -26.49 17.83
N GLY A 194 -1.43 -25.74 18.59
CA GLY A 194 -1.23 -25.46 20.01
C GLY A 194 -2.22 -26.17 20.94
#